data_2258de0fd5b0337b7292b7cceb72db8b
#
_entry.id   2258de0fd5b0337b7292b7cceb72db8b
#
_cell.length_a   1.000
_cell.length_b   1.000
_cell.length_c   1.000
_cell.angle_alpha   90.00
_cell.angle_beta   90.00
_cell.angle_gamma   90.00
#
_symmetry.space_group_name_H-M   'P 1'
#
loop_
_entity.id
_entity.type
_entity.pdbx_description
1 polymer ?
#
loop_
_entity_poly.entity_id
_entity_poly.type
_entity_poly.pdbx_seq_one_letter_code
_entity_poly.pdbx_strand_id
1 'polypeptide(L)'
;QIKDHTIRYLDYYLEEFERNAIASGAKVYWASTAKEATDAVIAICRAHDAKMATRVKSMLGEEIGLPEALAKAGVERVETDLAEHIIQLAGDPPSHIVMPAMHKTHEEVSELFERHHRNHVKRTEIADLVESARHELRPKYFAAEVGISGANFLIAENGSIVIVTNEGNAELTTAPPKAHIVTVGIEKLVPTMEHCTALLRLLARSAVGTEITQYTTFYNGPKRSGDKDGPEEMHIVLVDHHRTEMLAGNLRAMLHCIRCGACINHCPVYAAIGGHAYGGVYPGPMGSVLTPAMTSLKEAGDLPNACTLNGRCQEVCPVKIPLPDMMRRLREQQYRENFTSPTVRYGLGLWAFAVKRPWLYRLGN
;
A
#
# COMPACT_ATOMS: atom_id res chain seq x y z
N GLN A 1 15.63 -2.92 14.18
CA GLN A 1 16.90 -2.18 14.05
C GLN A 1 17.00 -1.46 12.69
N ILE A 2 16.99 -2.17 11.51
CA ILE A 2 17.16 -1.54 10.19
C ILE A 2 16.19 -0.37 9.99
N LYS A 3 14.87 -0.61 10.08
CA LYS A 3 13.85 0.43 9.87
C LYS A 3 13.92 1.55 10.91
N ASP A 4 14.20 1.24 12.17
CA ASP A 4 14.34 2.26 13.21
C ASP A 4 15.54 3.18 12.95
N HIS A 5 16.67 2.59 12.53
CA HIS A 5 17.87 3.36 12.14
C HIS A 5 17.56 4.24 10.91
N THR A 6 16.99 3.67 9.86
CA THR A 6 16.66 4.43 8.64
C THR A 6 15.72 5.60 8.92
N ILE A 7 14.66 5.37 9.70
CA ILE A 7 13.68 6.41 10.05
C ILE A 7 14.27 7.49 10.96
N ARG A 8 15.31 7.15 11.74
CA ARG A 8 16.05 8.13 12.58
C ARG A 8 16.87 9.10 11.74
N TYR A 9 17.42 8.64 10.62
CA TYR A 9 18.29 9.38 9.71
C TYR A 9 17.65 9.48 8.32
N LEU A 10 16.31 9.67 8.30
CA LEU A 10 15.55 9.61 7.07
C LEU A 10 15.96 10.70 6.08
N ASP A 11 16.20 11.91 6.55
CA ASP A 11 16.70 13.05 5.80
C ASP A 11 18.01 12.73 5.07
N TYR A 12 19.01 12.27 5.82
CA TYR A 12 20.30 11.88 5.26
C TYR A 12 20.18 10.83 4.15
N TYR A 13 19.42 9.76 4.40
CA TYR A 13 19.26 8.70 3.41
C TYR A 13 18.38 9.09 2.22
N LEU A 14 17.44 10.01 2.38
CA LEU A 14 16.66 10.55 1.27
C LEU A 14 17.53 11.39 0.32
N GLU A 15 18.38 12.25 0.85
CA GLU A 15 19.34 13.02 0.05
C GLU A 15 20.34 12.11 -0.69
N GLU A 16 20.81 11.06 -0.02
CA GLU A 16 21.69 10.06 -0.63
C GLU A 16 20.99 9.31 -1.76
N PHE A 17 19.74 8.87 -1.53
CA PHE A 17 18.92 8.20 -2.53
C PHE A 17 18.69 9.07 -3.75
N GLU A 18 18.23 10.32 -3.55
CA GLU A 18 17.95 11.25 -4.64
C GLU A 18 19.19 11.48 -5.51
N ARG A 19 20.33 11.79 -4.87
CA ARG A 19 21.60 11.98 -5.58
C ARG A 19 21.98 10.76 -6.43
N ASN A 20 21.87 9.56 -5.88
CA ASN A 20 22.25 8.32 -6.55
C ASN A 20 21.24 7.92 -7.64
N ALA A 21 19.94 8.15 -7.44
CA ALA A 21 18.91 7.91 -8.43
C ALA A 21 19.06 8.86 -9.63
N ILE A 22 19.34 10.14 -9.39
CA ILE A 22 19.63 11.12 -10.45
C ILE A 22 20.91 10.75 -11.21
N ALA A 23 21.96 10.33 -10.50
CA ALA A 23 23.20 9.88 -11.12
C ALA A 23 23.00 8.64 -12.01
N SER A 24 22.01 7.80 -11.71
CA SER A 24 21.61 6.66 -12.53
C SER A 24 20.69 7.04 -13.72
N GLY A 25 20.33 8.31 -13.87
CA GLY A 25 19.51 8.82 -14.96
C GLY A 25 18.01 8.93 -14.67
N ALA A 26 17.57 8.64 -13.44
CA ALA A 26 16.18 8.83 -13.05
C ALA A 26 15.88 10.33 -12.79
N LYS A 27 14.61 10.70 -13.00
CA LYS A 27 14.08 12.02 -12.62
C LYS A 27 13.33 11.87 -11.29
N VAL A 28 13.71 12.64 -10.28
CA VAL A 28 13.12 12.58 -8.94
C VAL A 28 12.24 13.79 -8.68
N TYR A 29 11.06 13.53 -8.11
CA TYR A 29 10.06 14.54 -7.77
C TYR A 29 9.66 14.37 -6.30
N TRP A 30 9.51 15.48 -5.60
CA TRP A 30 9.02 15.51 -4.23
C TRP A 30 7.57 15.95 -4.20
N ALA A 31 6.73 15.25 -3.48
CA ALA A 31 5.32 15.55 -3.29
C ALA A 31 4.97 15.53 -1.80
N SER A 32 4.65 16.70 -1.27
CA SER A 32 4.24 16.84 0.14
C SER A 32 2.80 16.39 0.37
N THR A 33 1.96 16.43 -0.67
CA THR A 33 0.55 16.10 -0.61
C THR A 33 0.15 15.06 -1.67
N ALA A 34 -0.99 14.39 -1.45
CA ALA A 34 -1.59 13.49 -2.44
C ALA A 34 -1.84 14.20 -3.78
N LYS A 35 -2.28 15.47 -3.73
CA LYS A 35 -2.53 16.28 -4.94
C LYS A 35 -1.25 16.55 -5.72
N GLU A 36 -0.18 16.95 -5.07
CA GLU A 36 1.12 17.15 -5.72
C GLU A 36 1.64 15.87 -6.37
N ALA A 37 1.48 14.73 -5.69
CA ALA A 37 1.87 13.44 -6.23
C ALA A 37 1.09 13.07 -7.50
N THR A 38 -0.24 13.23 -7.47
CA THR A 38 -1.08 12.97 -8.65
C THR A 38 -0.82 13.97 -9.77
N ASP A 39 -0.64 15.25 -9.46
CA ASP A 39 -0.32 16.29 -10.46
C ASP A 39 1.00 15.96 -11.18
N ALA A 40 2.02 15.51 -10.44
CA ALA A 40 3.30 15.10 -11.04
C ALA A 40 3.12 13.90 -12.00
N VAL A 41 2.39 12.86 -11.59
CA VAL A 41 2.10 11.69 -12.44
C VAL A 41 1.34 12.11 -13.71
N ILE A 42 0.30 12.93 -13.57
CA ILE A 42 -0.49 13.39 -14.71
C ILE A 42 0.33 14.27 -15.66
N ALA A 43 1.22 15.11 -15.13
CA ALA A 43 2.12 15.93 -15.95
C ALA A 43 3.05 15.03 -16.80
N ILE A 44 3.58 13.95 -16.22
CA ILE A 44 4.43 12.98 -16.94
C ILE A 44 3.59 12.24 -18.00
N CYS A 45 2.38 11.78 -17.66
CA CYS A 45 1.48 11.14 -18.63
C CYS A 45 1.21 12.08 -19.83
N ARG A 46 0.95 13.36 -19.60
CA ARG A 46 0.73 14.35 -20.65
C ARG A 46 1.98 14.60 -21.51
N ALA A 47 3.15 14.61 -20.90
CA ALA A 47 4.42 14.79 -21.63
C ALA A 47 4.70 13.64 -22.61
N HIS A 48 4.12 12.46 -22.36
CA HIS A 48 4.19 11.29 -23.22
C HIS A 48 2.94 11.06 -24.07
N ASP A 49 2.01 12.03 -24.13
CA ASP A 49 0.72 11.91 -24.82
C ASP A 49 -0.07 10.65 -24.46
N ALA A 50 0.10 10.18 -23.22
CA ALA A 50 -0.41 8.91 -22.77
C ALA A 50 -1.95 8.87 -22.81
N LYS A 51 -2.49 7.89 -23.54
CA LYS A 51 -3.91 7.53 -23.58
C LYS A 51 -4.19 6.33 -22.67
N MET A 52 -3.18 5.47 -22.47
CA MET A 52 -3.27 4.27 -21.66
C MET A 52 -2.06 4.19 -20.73
N ALA A 53 -2.32 3.81 -19.48
CA ALA A 53 -1.29 3.50 -18.48
C ALA A 53 -1.53 2.11 -17.91
N THR A 54 -0.55 1.22 -18.02
CA THR A 54 -0.53 -0.01 -17.23
C THR A 54 -0.07 0.28 -15.82
N ARG A 55 -0.67 -0.37 -14.82
CA ARG A 55 -0.35 -0.14 -13.42
C ARG A 55 -0.13 -1.44 -12.66
N VAL A 56 1.01 -1.53 -11.97
CA VAL A 56 1.25 -2.55 -10.94
C VAL A 56 0.55 -2.14 -9.66
N LYS A 57 -0.02 -3.10 -8.95
CA LYS A 57 -0.67 -2.87 -7.66
C LYS A 57 0.17 -1.97 -6.75
N SER A 58 -0.41 -0.87 -6.31
CA SER A 58 0.21 0.06 -5.37
C SER A 58 -0.83 0.62 -4.41
N MET A 59 -0.72 0.25 -3.14
CA MET A 59 -1.60 0.81 -2.10
C MET A 59 -1.38 2.31 -1.92
N LEU A 60 -0.18 2.83 -2.21
CA LEU A 60 0.06 4.27 -2.22
C LEU A 60 -0.69 4.95 -3.36
N GLY A 61 -0.80 4.30 -4.53
CA GLY A 61 -1.60 4.83 -5.63
C GLY A 61 -3.07 5.03 -5.23
N GLU A 62 -3.65 4.07 -4.49
CA GLU A 62 -5.00 4.22 -3.91
C GLU A 62 -5.06 5.32 -2.85
N GLU A 63 -4.05 5.38 -1.98
CA GLU A 63 -3.94 6.39 -0.90
C GLU A 63 -3.97 7.83 -1.42
N ILE A 64 -3.29 8.10 -2.53
CA ILE A 64 -3.21 9.43 -3.14
C ILE A 64 -4.34 9.72 -4.14
N GLY A 65 -5.28 8.78 -4.38
CA GLY A 65 -6.37 8.94 -5.35
C GLY A 65 -5.92 8.96 -6.81
N LEU A 66 -4.85 8.20 -7.12
CA LEU A 66 -4.30 8.13 -8.47
C LEU A 66 -5.27 7.55 -9.51
N PRO A 67 -6.10 6.52 -9.20
CA PRO A 67 -7.10 6.00 -10.13
C PRO A 67 -8.05 7.08 -10.65
N GLU A 68 -8.59 7.89 -9.75
CA GLU A 68 -9.52 8.98 -10.07
C GLU A 68 -8.83 10.12 -10.84
N ALA A 69 -7.56 10.40 -10.49
CA ALA A 69 -6.77 11.42 -11.18
C ALA A 69 -6.50 11.03 -12.64
N LEU A 70 -6.12 9.78 -12.91
CA LEU A 70 -5.94 9.25 -14.27
C LEU A 70 -7.23 9.31 -15.07
N ALA A 71 -8.36 8.86 -14.50
CA ALA A 71 -9.66 8.93 -15.15
C ALA A 71 -10.07 10.36 -15.51
N LYS A 72 -9.90 11.32 -14.59
CA LYS A 72 -10.16 12.75 -14.85
C LYS A 72 -9.25 13.35 -15.94
N ALA A 73 -8.03 12.82 -16.06
CA ALA A 73 -7.09 13.25 -17.09
C ALA A 73 -7.34 12.60 -18.46
N GLY A 74 -8.30 11.66 -18.57
CA GLY A 74 -8.60 10.92 -19.78
C GLY A 74 -7.58 9.83 -20.12
N VAL A 75 -6.82 9.35 -19.14
CA VAL A 75 -5.86 8.25 -19.28
C VAL A 75 -6.54 6.94 -18.85
N GLU A 76 -6.67 5.99 -19.77
CA GLU A 76 -7.18 4.66 -19.46
C GLU A 76 -6.21 3.93 -18.52
N ARG A 77 -6.69 3.56 -17.36
CA ARG A 77 -5.93 2.78 -16.38
C ARG A 77 -6.16 1.28 -16.61
N VAL A 78 -5.08 0.51 -16.72
CA VAL A 78 -5.12 -0.94 -16.84
C VAL A 78 -4.39 -1.56 -15.66
N GLU A 79 -5.12 -2.20 -14.76
CA GLU A 79 -4.53 -2.96 -13.65
C GLU A 79 -3.93 -4.27 -14.17
N THR A 80 -2.71 -4.55 -13.75
CA THR A 80 -1.92 -5.68 -14.28
C THR A 80 -1.69 -6.81 -13.28
N ASP A 81 -1.93 -6.60 -11.99
CA ASP A 81 -2.06 -7.65 -10.99
C ASP A 81 -3.42 -8.34 -11.19
N LEU A 82 -3.48 -9.67 -11.16
CA LEU A 82 -4.70 -10.42 -11.44
C LEU A 82 -5.84 -10.04 -10.50
N ALA A 83 -5.56 -9.91 -9.22
CA ALA A 83 -6.57 -9.56 -8.24
C ALA A 83 -7.05 -8.10 -8.39
N GLU A 84 -6.15 -7.17 -8.70
CA GLU A 84 -6.51 -5.78 -9.02
C GLU A 84 -7.33 -5.70 -10.33
N HIS A 85 -7.00 -6.51 -11.33
CA HIS A 85 -7.77 -6.60 -12.56
C HIS A 85 -9.20 -7.08 -12.30
N ILE A 86 -9.38 -8.10 -11.46
CA ILE A 86 -10.69 -8.62 -11.06
C ILE A 86 -11.53 -7.52 -10.39
N ILE A 87 -10.98 -6.81 -9.40
CA ILE A 87 -11.73 -5.75 -8.71
C ILE A 87 -11.95 -4.53 -9.61
N GLN A 88 -11.06 -4.23 -10.55
CA GLN A 88 -11.28 -3.20 -11.57
C GLN A 88 -12.51 -3.52 -12.43
N LEU A 89 -12.64 -4.77 -12.89
CA LEU A 89 -13.81 -5.21 -13.66
C LEU A 89 -15.11 -5.23 -12.82
N ALA A 90 -14.99 -5.53 -11.53
CA ALA A 90 -16.11 -5.51 -10.59
C ALA A 90 -16.54 -4.09 -10.18
N GLY A 91 -15.67 -3.09 -10.33
CA GLY A 91 -15.88 -1.75 -9.79
C GLY A 91 -15.75 -1.69 -8.26
N ASP A 92 -15.06 -2.64 -7.66
CA ASP A 92 -14.90 -2.75 -6.21
C ASP A 92 -13.57 -2.14 -5.73
N PRO A 93 -13.50 -1.60 -4.50
CA PRO A 93 -12.24 -1.27 -3.86
C PRO A 93 -11.52 -2.53 -3.38
N PRO A 94 -10.18 -2.47 -3.16
CA PRO A 94 -9.44 -3.60 -2.60
C PRO A 94 -9.89 -3.94 -1.17
N SER A 95 -10.12 -5.22 -0.89
CA SER A 95 -10.50 -5.69 0.46
C SER A 95 -9.31 -6.07 1.33
N HIS A 96 -8.12 -6.27 0.74
CA HIS A 96 -6.88 -6.64 1.43
C HIS A 96 -5.67 -6.06 0.71
N ILE A 97 -4.63 -5.68 1.45
CA ILE A 97 -3.43 -5.03 0.85
C ILE A 97 -2.54 -5.98 0.03
N VAL A 98 -2.61 -7.30 0.26
CA VAL A 98 -1.83 -8.31 -0.47
C VAL A 98 -2.70 -9.07 -1.46
N MET A 99 -3.93 -9.42 -1.08
CA MET A 99 -4.90 -10.17 -1.88
C MET A 99 -6.18 -9.37 -2.08
N PRO A 100 -6.19 -8.33 -2.94
CA PRO A 100 -7.27 -7.34 -3.00
C PRO A 100 -8.63 -7.93 -3.38
N ALA A 101 -8.69 -9.02 -4.15
CA ALA A 101 -9.92 -9.68 -4.60
C ALA A 101 -10.36 -10.86 -3.71
N MET A 102 -9.81 -11.04 -2.49
CA MET A 102 -10.14 -12.20 -1.65
C MET A 102 -11.62 -12.31 -1.23
N HIS A 103 -12.42 -11.30 -1.45
CA HIS A 103 -13.87 -11.28 -1.23
C HIS A 103 -14.67 -11.81 -2.42
N LYS A 104 -14.02 -12.11 -3.55
CA LYS A 104 -14.65 -12.68 -4.73
C LYS A 104 -14.55 -14.20 -4.74
N THR A 105 -15.66 -14.84 -5.08
CA THR A 105 -15.66 -16.28 -5.33
C THR A 105 -15.16 -16.59 -6.75
N HIS A 106 -14.79 -17.83 -6.96
CA HIS A 106 -14.36 -18.33 -8.27
C HIS A 106 -15.46 -18.15 -9.35
N GLU A 107 -16.71 -18.40 -8.97
CA GLU A 107 -17.88 -18.24 -9.84
C GLU A 107 -18.07 -16.76 -10.25
N GLU A 108 -17.96 -15.83 -9.29
CA GLU A 108 -18.07 -14.40 -9.59
C GLU A 108 -16.95 -13.93 -10.53
N VAL A 109 -15.72 -14.45 -10.36
CA VAL A 109 -14.60 -14.15 -11.28
C VAL A 109 -14.89 -14.69 -12.67
N SER A 110 -15.42 -15.92 -12.78
CA SER A 110 -15.83 -16.52 -14.07
C SER A 110 -16.86 -15.65 -14.80
N GLU A 111 -17.90 -15.18 -14.10
CA GLU A 111 -18.94 -14.31 -14.65
C GLU A 111 -18.40 -12.93 -15.07
N LEU A 112 -17.49 -12.36 -14.28
CA LEU A 112 -16.83 -11.10 -14.62
C LEU A 112 -16.02 -11.23 -15.92
N PHE A 113 -15.24 -12.30 -16.06
CA PHE A 113 -14.42 -12.52 -17.24
C PHE A 113 -15.27 -12.85 -18.48
N GLU A 114 -16.34 -13.62 -18.34
CA GLU A 114 -17.31 -13.84 -19.44
C GLU A 114 -17.91 -12.52 -19.93
N ARG A 115 -18.22 -11.60 -19.02
CA ARG A 115 -18.86 -10.31 -19.34
C ARG A 115 -17.90 -9.30 -19.96
N HIS A 116 -16.67 -9.24 -19.47
CA HIS A 116 -15.74 -8.13 -19.76
C HIS A 116 -14.57 -8.48 -20.67
N HIS A 117 -14.16 -9.76 -20.75
CA HIS A 117 -13.08 -10.16 -21.64
C HIS A 117 -13.58 -10.31 -23.09
N ARG A 118 -12.71 -10.03 -24.05
CA ARG A 118 -13.05 -9.97 -25.49
C ARG A 118 -13.74 -11.21 -26.05
N ASN A 119 -13.43 -12.39 -25.49
CA ASN A 119 -13.93 -13.64 -26.03
C ASN A 119 -15.33 -14.02 -25.50
N HIS A 120 -15.83 -13.35 -24.45
CA HIS A 120 -17.13 -13.60 -23.82
C HIS A 120 -17.44 -15.09 -23.58
N VAL A 121 -16.42 -15.87 -23.17
CA VAL A 121 -16.55 -17.32 -22.95
C VAL A 121 -16.52 -17.60 -21.46
N LYS A 122 -17.55 -18.30 -20.98
CA LYS A 122 -17.60 -18.78 -19.60
C LYS A 122 -16.51 -19.86 -19.38
N ARG A 123 -15.69 -19.68 -18.36
CA ARG A 123 -14.62 -20.60 -17.96
C ARG A 123 -14.80 -20.95 -16.50
N THR A 124 -14.62 -22.23 -16.16
CA THR A 124 -14.79 -22.74 -14.80
C THR A 124 -13.45 -23.19 -14.19
N GLU A 125 -12.49 -23.55 -15.02
CA GLU A 125 -11.19 -23.99 -14.54
C GLU A 125 -10.28 -22.80 -14.26
N ILE A 126 -9.55 -22.83 -13.13
CA ILE A 126 -8.65 -21.73 -12.71
C ILE A 126 -7.59 -21.45 -13.78
N ALA A 127 -7.02 -22.49 -14.39
CA ALA A 127 -6.02 -22.32 -15.45
C ALA A 127 -6.57 -21.55 -16.66
N ASP A 128 -7.82 -21.82 -17.06
CA ASP A 128 -8.48 -21.15 -18.17
C ASP A 128 -8.84 -19.69 -17.84
N LEU A 129 -9.17 -19.39 -16.58
CA LEU A 129 -9.41 -18.02 -16.12
C LEU A 129 -8.10 -17.21 -16.15
N VAL A 130 -7.00 -17.78 -15.67
CA VAL A 130 -5.67 -17.15 -15.72
C VAL A 130 -5.25 -16.89 -17.17
N GLU A 131 -5.43 -17.88 -18.06
CA GLU A 131 -5.09 -17.73 -19.49
C GLU A 131 -5.98 -16.67 -20.16
N SER A 132 -7.26 -16.57 -19.78
CA SER A 132 -8.15 -15.50 -20.25
C SER A 132 -7.66 -14.11 -19.85
N ALA A 133 -7.26 -13.92 -18.59
CA ALA A 133 -6.69 -12.66 -18.13
C ALA A 133 -5.38 -12.33 -18.85
N ARG A 134 -4.51 -13.33 -19.07
CA ARG A 134 -3.27 -13.18 -19.84
C ARG A 134 -3.54 -12.70 -21.26
N HIS A 135 -4.48 -13.31 -21.96
CA HIS A 135 -4.87 -12.90 -23.33
C HIS A 135 -5.45 -11.49 -23.36
N GLU A 136 -6.21 -11.10 -22.35
CA GLU A 136 -6.78 -9.75 -22.23
C GLU A 136 -5.74 -8.68 -21.95
N LEU A 137 -4.79 -8.96 -21.02
CA LEU A 137 -3.79 -7.98 -20.58
C LEU A 137 -2.59 -7.86 -21.51
N ARG A 138 -2.18 -8.95 -22.16
CA ARG A 138 -0.96 -8.96 -22.98
C ARG A 138 -0.89 -7.85 -24.05
N PRO A 139 -1.93 -7.60 -24.87
CA PRO A 139 -1.91 -6.50 -25.84
C PRO A 139 -1.81 -5.12 -25.18
N LYS A 140 -2.40 -4.95 -23.99
CA LYS A 140 -2.43 -3.68 -23.26
C LYS A 140 -1.04 -3.31 -22.71
N TYR A 141 -0.22 -4.28 -22.32
CA TYR A 141 1.18 -4.02 -21.93
C TYR A 141 2.00 -3.36 -23.05
N PHE A 142 1.76 -3.77 -24.29
CA PHE A 142 2.50 -3.24 -25.45
C PHE A 142 1.86 -1.99 -26.05
N ALA A 143 0.59 -1.72 -25.72
CA ALA A 143 -0.11 -0.53 -26.20
C ALA A 143 0.05 0.68 -25.25
N ALA A 144 0.38 0.45 -23.98
CA ALA A 144 0.51 1.51 -22.99
C ALA A 144 1.73 2.40 -23.26
N GLU A 145 1.53 3.71 -23.23
CA GLU A 145 2.62 4.69 -23.40
C GLU A 145 3.42 4.85 -22.12
N VAL A 146 2.79 4.65 -20.95
CA VAL A 146 3.45 4.73 -19.64
C VAL A 146 3.14 3.52 -18.79
N GLY A 147 4.11 3.10 -17.99
CA GLY A 147 3.96 2.10 -16.95
C GLY A 147 4.06 2.73 -15.56
N ILE A 148 3.10 2.47 -14.69
CA ILE A 148 3.05 3.04 -13.33
C ILE A 148 3.24 1.92 -12.32
N SER A 149 4.14 2.13 -11.36
CA SER A 149 4.36 1.20 -10.25
C SER A 149 4.42 1.91 -8.89
N GLY A 150 4.31 1.12 -7.84
CA GLY A 150 4.86 1.48 -6.54
C GLY A 150 6.28 0.95 -6.38
N ALA A 151 6.82 1.04 -5.15
CA ALA A 151 8.01 0.31 -4.77
C ALA A 151 7.86 -0.31 -3.37
N ASN A 152 8.44 -1.49 -3.18
CA ASN A 152 8.52 -2.11 -1.86
C ASN A 152 9.61 -1.46 -1.02
N PHE A 153 10.76 -1.15 -1.65
CA PHE A 153 11.88 -0.47 -1.01
C PHE A 153 12.59 0.49 -1.96
N LEU A 154 13.25 1.50 -1.36
CA LEU A 154 14.21 2.39 -1.98
C LEU A 154 15.57 2.13 -1.35
N ILE A 155 16.65 2.02 -2.13
CA ILE A 155 18.00 1.75 -1.63
C ILE A 155 18.85 3.01 -1.77
N ALA A 156 19.23 3.60 -0.62
CA ALA A 156 19.96 4.87 -0.62
C ALA A 156 21.32 4.76 -1.32
N GLU A 157 22.11 3.73 -1.00
CA GLU A 157 23.49 3.58 -1.46
C GLU A 157 23.68 3.60 -2.98
N ASN A 158 22.65 3.24 -3.75
CA ASN A 158 22.76 3.14 -5.21
C ASN A 158 21.58 3.76 -6.00
N GLY A 159 20.59 4.33 -5.31
CA GLY A 159 19.43 4.96 -5.93
C GLY A 159 18.44 3.99 -6.60
N SER A 160 18.53 2.68 -6.31
CA SER A 160 17.64 1.68 -6.89
C SER A 160 16.28 1.65 -6.19
N ILE A 161 15.24 1.34 -6.95
CA ILE A 161 13.95 0.92 -6.41
C ILE A 161 13.82 -0.60 -6.49
N VAL A 162 13.02 -1.18 -5.58
CA VAL A 162 12.80 -2.63 -5.52
C VAL A 162 11.32 -2.92 -5.58
N ILE A 163 10.93 -3.79 -6.51
CA ILE A 163 9.57 -4.29 -6.66
C ILE A 163 9.58 -5.81 -6.52
N VAL A 164 8.62 -6.34 -5.77
CA VAL A 164 8.41 -7.78 -5.66
C VAL A 164 7.04 -8.15 -6.22
N THR A 165 7.01 -9.19 -7.05
CA THR A 165 5.78 -9.75 -7.61
C THR A 165 5.86 -11.28 -7.67
N ASN A 166 4.72 -11.92 -7.96
CA ASN A 166 4.64 -13.36 -8.22
C ASN A 166 4.14 -13.68 -9.63
N GLU A 167 3.78 -12.68 -10.41
CA GLU A 167 3.08 -12.84 -11.70
C GLU A 167 3.92 -12.35 -12.91
N GLY A 168 5.06 -11.68 -12.68
CA GLY A 168 5.85 -11.06 -13.74
C GLY A 168 5.18 -9.83 -14.38
N ASN A 169 4.11 -9.34 -13.77
CA ASN A 169 3.34 -8.20 -14.24
C ASN A 169 4.09 -6.87 -14.08
N ALA A 170 4.95 -6.75 -13.07
CA ALA A 170 5.78 -5.56 -12.91
C ALA A 170 6.76 -5.38 -14.06
N GLU A 171 7.43 -6.43 -14.45
CA GLU A 171 8.39 -6.44 -15.56
C GLU A 171 7.72 -6.04 -16.89
N LEU A 172 6.53 -6.60 -17.16
CA LEU A 172 5.75 -6.24 -18.35
C LEU A 172 5.12 -4.84 -18.27
N THR A 173 4.86 -4.31 -17.06
CA THR A 173 4.37 -2.94 -16.89
C THR A 173 5.48 -1.92 -17.09
N THR A 174 6.72 -2.24 -16.73
CA THR A 174 7.81 -1.25 -16.63
C THR A 174 8.77 -1.27 -17.83
N ALA A 175 8.95 -2.42 -18.50
CA ALA A 175 9.93 -2.55 -19.58
C ALA A 175 9.44 -2.09 -20.97
N PRO A 176 8.20 -2.41 -21.43
CA PRO A 176 7.74 -2.03 -22.76
C PRO A 176 7.43 -0.55 -22.94
N PRO A 177 6.81 0.17 -21.95
CA PRO A 177 6.48 1.58 -22.10
C PRO A 177 7.70 2.49 -22.18
N LYS A 178 7.55 3.65 -22.82
CA LYS A 178 8.62 4.65 -22.92
C LYS A 178 9.01 5.25 -21.59
N ALA A 179 8.05 5.44 -20.69
CA ALA A 179 8.29 5.98 -19.37
C ALA A 179 7.80 5.03 -18.26
N HIS A 180 8.64 4.84 -17.26
CA HIS A 180 8.29 4.18 -16.01
C HIS A 180 8.12 5.23 -14.92
N ILE A 181 6.92 5.31 -14.35
CA ILE A 181 6.56 6.21 -13.26
C ILE A 181 6.43 5.42 -11.96
N VAL A 182 7.20 5.78 -10.95
CA VAL A 182 7.18 5.14 -9.63
C VAL A 182 6.59 6.10 -8.61
N THR A 183 5.52 5.71 -7.93
CA THR A 183 4.99 6.44 -6.76
C THR A 183 5.37 5.70 -5.49
N VAL A 184 6.08 6.35 -4.57
CA VAL A 184 6.63 5.68 -3.41
C VAL A 184 6.68 6.58 -2.18
N GLY A 185 6.24 6.06 -1.03
CA GLY A 185 6.34 6.78 0.24
C GLY A 185 7.77 6.87 0.74
N ILE A 186 8.15 8.01 1.29
CA ILE A 186 9.50 8.25 1.81
C ILE A 186 9.95 7.25 2.87
N GLU A 187 9.00 6.64 3.58
CA GLU A 187 9.26 5.62 4.59
C GLU A 187 9.76 4.28 4.01
N LYS A 188 9.70 4.10 2.67
CA LYS A 188 10.16 2.85 2.03
C LYS A 188 11.68 2.72 1.90
N LEU A 189 12.38 3.75 2.29
CA LEU A 189 13.83 3.82 2.23
C LEU A 189 14.52 2.79 3.13
N VAL A 190 15.63 2.26 2.64
CA VAL A 190 16.63 1.46 3.37
C VAL A 190 18.04 1.90 2.99
N PRO A 191 19.03 1.81 3.90
CA PRO A 191 20.37 2.30 3.63
C PRO A 191 21.09 1.57 2.50
N THR A 192 21.13 0.24 2.55
CA THR A 192 21.98 -0.59 1.69
C THR A 192 21.22 -1.76 1.06
N MET A 193 21.79 -2.36 0.03
CA MET A 193 21.31 -3.59 -0.60
C MET A 193 21.21 -4.74 0.43
N GLU A 194 22.16 -4.87 1.33
CA GLU A 194 22.14 -5.89 2.39
C GLU A 194 20.93 -5.72 3.30
N HIS A 195 20.65 -4.49 3.75
CA HIS A 195 19.47 -4.17 4.55
C HIS A 195 18.17 -4.46 3.80
N CYS A 196 18.13 -4.16 2.51
CA CYS A 196 16.99 -4.48 1.65
C CYS A 196 16.75 -6.00 1.59
N THR A 197 17.80 -6.77 1.33
CA THR A 197 17.73 -8.24 1.24
C THR A 197 17.21 -8.88 2.54
N ALA A 198 17.65 -8.38 3.69
CA ALA A 198 17.13 -8.84 4.99
C ALA A 198 15.61 -8.58 5.12
N LEU A 199 15.11 -7.42 4.67
CA LEU A 199 13.69 -7.09 4.72
C LEU A 199 12.85 -7.84 3.67
N LEU A 200 13.41 -8.14 2.50
CA LEU A 200 12.75 -8.94 1.45
C LEU A 200 12.41 -10.35 1.95
N ARG A 201 13.33 -10.99 2.67
CA ARG A 201 13.07 -12.31 3.30
C ARG A 201 11.96 -12.23 4.35
N LEU A 202 11.93 -11.17 5.15
CA LEU A 202 10.86 -10.94 6.12
C LEU A 202 9.53 -10.67 5.43
N LEU A 203 9.54 -9.92 4.32
CA LEU A 203 8.33 -9.57 3.58
C LEU A 203 7.62 -10.81 3.04
N ALA A 204 8.31 -11.66 2.28
CA ALA A 204 7.75 -12.85 1.67
C ALA A 204 7.22 -13.85 2.72
N ARG A 205 8.00 -14.12 3.76
CA ARG A 205 7.61 -15.02 4.85
C ARG A 205 6.38 -14.54 5.62
N SER A 206 6.32 -13.24 5.89
CA SER A 206 5.23 -12.66 6.68
C SER A 206 3.95 -12.48 5.87
N ALA A 207 4.05 -12.33 4.54
CA ALA A 207 2.90 -12.13 3.67
C ALA A 207 2.21 -13.46 3.33
N VAL A 208 2.97 -14.45 2.86
CA VAL A 208 2.43 -15.70 2.30
C VAL A 208 3.19 -16.96 2.71
N GLY A 209 4.16 -16.86 3.62
CA GLY A 209 4.90 -18.01 4.16
C GLY A 209 6.00 -18.56 3.25
N THR A 210 6.33 -17.88 2.14
CA THR A 210 7.40 -18.29 1.22
C THR A 210 8.75 -17.70 1.63
N GLU A 211 9.86 -18.35 1.23
CA GLU A 211 11.22 -17.86 1.50
C GLU A 211 11.52 -16.55 0.78
N ILE A 212 11.08 -16.43 -0.49
CA ILE A 212 11.26 -15.27 -1.36
C ILE A 212 10.09 -15.23 -2.35
N THR A 213 9.82 -14.07 -2.95
CA THR A 213 8.87 -13.89 -4.07
C THR A 213 9.42 -14.47 -5.36
N GLN A 214 8.55 -14.78 -6.34
CA GLN A 214 8.96 -15.33 -7.63
C GLN A 214 9.84 -14.33 -8.40
N TYR A 215 9.49 -13.06 -8.37
CA TYR A 215 10.23 -11.98 -8.99
C TYR A 215 10.63 -10.95 -7.92
N THR A 216 11.90 -10.60 -7.90
CA THR A 216 12.46 -9.51 -7.10
C THR A 216 13.34 -8.70 -8.01
N THR A 217 12.85 -7.55 -8.46
CA THR A 217 13.50 -6.76 -9.47
C THR A 217 14.02 -5.45 -8.90
N PHE A 218 15.27 -5.14 -9.22
CA PHE A 218 15.96 -3.91 -8.84
C PHE A 218 16.06 -3.02 -10.07
N TYR A 219 15.40 -1.88 -10.05
CA TYR A 219 15.43 -0.90 -11.12
C TYR A 219 16.39 0.23 -10.75
N ASN A 220 17.38 0.48 -11.61
CA ASN A 220 18.40 1.49 -11.41
C ASN A 220 18.50 2.41 -12.63
N GLY A 221 17.62 3.40 -12.69
CA GLY A 221 17.53 4.32 -13.83
C GLY A 221 16.81 3.76 -15.07
N PRO A 222 16.72 4.56 -16.15
CA PRO A 222 16.19 4.15 -17.44
C PRO A 222 17.18 3.24 -18.21
N LYS A 223 16.76 2.71 -19.35
CA LYS A 223 17.65 1.93 -20.24
C LYS A 223 18.88 2.73 -20.66
N ARG A 224 20.01 2.06 -20.74
CA ARG A 224 21.30 2.63 -21.15
C ARG A 224 21.54 2.39 -22.64
N SER A 225 22.51 3.09 -23.20
CA SER A 225 22.96 2.83 -24.58
C SER A 225 23.43 1.39 -24.69
N GLY A 226 22.80 0.62 -25.60
CA GLY A 226 23.06 -0.80 -25.80
C GLY A 226 22.08 -1.76 -25.12
N ASP A 227 21.25 -1.32 -24.21
CA ASP A 227 20.15 -2.12 -23.65
C ASP A 227 19.09 -2.37 -24.72
N LYS A 228 18.61 -3.60 -24.84
CA LYS A 228 17.64 -4.01 -25.88
C LYS A 228 16.22 -3.54 -25.55
N ASP A 229 15.87 -3.51 -24.28
CA ASP A 229 14.56 -3.15 -23.76
C ASP A 229 14.68 -2.27 -22.50
N GLY A 230 13.56 -1.86 -21.95
CA GLY A 230 13.48 -0.96 -20.81
C GLY A 230 12.96 0.44 -21.18
N PRO A 231 12.48 1.19 -20.20
CA PRO A 231 11.92 2.52 -20.42
C PRO A 231 13.01 3.52 -20.81
N GLU A 232 12.65 4.48 -21.66
CA GLU A 232 13.54 5.58 -22.05
C GLU A 232 13.70 6.60 -20.92
N GLU A 233 12.69 6.74 -20.09
CA GLU A 233 12.67 7.61 -18.93
C GLU A 233 12.17 6.88 -17.70
N MET A 234 12.79 7.18 -16.55
CA MET A 234 12.34 6.72 -15.24
C MET A 234 12.07 7.90 -14.34
N HIS A 235 10.85 7.97 -13.81
CA HIS A 235 10.38 9.05 -12.95
C HIS A 235 10.04 8.49 -11.57
N ILE A 236 10.60 9.05 -10.50
CA ILE A 236 10.36 8.63 -9.12
C ILE A 236 9.69 9.78 -8.38
N VAL A 237 8.45 9.59 -7.96
CA VAL A 237 7.68 10.52 -7.15
C VAL A 237 7.76 10.08 -5.69
N LEU A 238 8.56 10.80 -4.90
CA LEU A 238 8.70 10.61 -3.46
C LEU A 238 7.55 11.31 -2.74
N VAL A 239 6.74 10.55 -2.04
CA VAL A 239 5.50 11.05 -1.43
C VAL A 239 5.63 11.12 0.08
N ASP A 240 5.47 12.32 0.63
CA ASP A 240 5.38 12.52 2.09
C ASP A 240 3.96 12.20 2.60
N HIS A 241 2.99 12.94 2.21
CA HIS A 241 1.58 12.76 2.59
C HIS A 241 1.42 12.32 4.05
N HIS A 242 1.71 13.26 5.00
CA HIS A 242 1.69 13.11 6.46
C HIS A 242 2.76 12.20 7.09
N ARG A 243 3.73 11.67 6.34
CA ARG A 243 4.79 10.80 6.90
C ARG A 243 5.75 11.56 7.80
N THR A 244 6.09 12.79 7.46
CA THR A 244 6.91 13.67 8.30
C THR A 244 6.18 14.06 9.60
N GLU A 245 4.87 14.23 9.57
CA GLU A 245 4.06 14.44 10.78
C GLU A 245 4.06 13.20 11.69
N MET A 246 3.93 12.00 11.10
CA MET A 246 4.08 10.75 11.86
C MET A 246 5.50 10.60 12.43
N LEU A 247 6.53 11.02 11.69
CA LEU A 247 7.93 10.99 12.14
C LEU A 247 8.14 11.82 13.41
N ALA A 248 7.52 12.99 13.48
CA ALA A 248 7.58 13.89 14.64
C ALA A 248 6.69 13.46 15.79
N GLY A 249 5.69 12.60 15.53
CA GLY A 249 4.62 12.27 16.47
C GLY A 249 4.74 10.91 17.15
N ASN A 250 3.70 10.57 17.91
CA ASN A 250 3.57 9.31 18.65
C ASN A 250 3.35 8.08 17.74
N LEU A 251 3.11 8.29 16.45
CA LEU A 251 2.88 7.25 15.45
C LEU A 251 4.12 6.93 14.61
N ARG A 252 5.29 7.46 14.98
CA ARG A 252 6.57 7.24 14.30
C ARG A 252 6.86 5.78 13.97
N ALA A 253 6.59 4.85 14.90
CA ALA A 253 6.86 3.43 14.67
C ALA A 253 5.99 2.83 13.54
N MET A 254 4.89 3.50 13.10
CA MET A 254 4.11 3.07 11.95
C MET A 254 4.90 3.16 10.63
N LEU A 255 5.87 4.07 10.54
CA LEU A 255 6.77 4.21 9.39
C LEU A 255 7.72 3.01 9.19
N HIS A 256 7.83 2.12 10.17
CA HIS A 256 8.57 0.87 10.01
C HIS A 256 7.84 -0.14 9.10
N CYS A 257 6.56 0.07 8.80
CA CYS A 257 5.70 -0.91 8.13
C CYS A 257 6.20 -1.26 6.72
N ILE A 258 6.48 -2.55 6.49
CA ILE A 258 6.88 -3.10 5.18
C ILE A 258 5.68 -3.57 4.34
N ARG A 259 4.45 -3.35 4.80
CA ARG A 259 3.20 -3.70 4.08
C ARG A 259 3.02 -5.20 3.82
N CYS A 260 3.52 -6.09 4.69
CA CYS A 260 3.41 -7.54 4.52
C CYS A 260 2.00 -8.13 4.76
N GLY A 261 1.08 -7.40 5.39
CA GLY A 261 -0.28 -7.89 5.66
C GLY A 261 -0.42 -8.86 6.85
N ALA A 262 0.66 -9.32 7.50
CA ALA A 262 0.60 -10.29 8.60
C ALA A 262 -0.36 -9.90 9.73
N CYS A 263 -0.39 -8.62 10.11
CA CYS A 263 -1.29 -8.12 11.15
C CYS A 263 -2.77 -8.23 10.75
N ILE A 264 -3.08 -8.13 9.47
CA ILE A 264 -4.44 -8.25 8.91
C ILE A 264 -4.87 -9.72 8.98
N ASN A 265 -4.03 -10.63 8.48
CA ASN A 265 -4.30 -12.08 8.44
C ASN A 265 -4.55 -12.70 9.83
N HIS A 266 -4.03 -12.07 10.90
CA HIS A 266 -4.18 -12.57 12.27
C HIS A 266 -5.16 -11.73 13.11
N CYS A 267 -5.93 -10.84 12.49
CA CYS A 267 -6.87 -9.98 13.19
C CYS A 267 -8.26 -10.63 13.26
N PRO A 268 -8.79 -10.93 14.48
CA PRO A 268 -10.12 -11.50 14.60
C PRO A 268 -11.23 -10.54 14.15
N VAL A 269 -11.03 -9.22 14.27
CA VAL A 269 -12.00 -8.23 13.79
C VAL A 269 -12.04 -8.25 12.26
N TYR A 270 -10.87 -8.19 11.60
CA TYR A 270 -10.82 -8.27 10.14
C TYR A 270 -11.43 -9.59 9.62
N ALA A 271 -11.13 -10.71 10.27
CA ALA A 271 -11.71 -12.01 9.90
C ALA A 271 -13.25 -12.04 10.01
N ALA A 272 -13.82 -11.26 10.95
CA ALA A 272 -15.26 -11.24 11.16
C ALA A 272 -16.01 -10.28 10.22
N ILE A 273 -15.42 -9.12 9.86
CA ILE A 273 -16.14 -8.06 9.15
C ILE A 273 -15.61 -7.79 7.73
N GLY A 274 -14.45 -8.37 7.37
CA GLY A 274 -13.80 -8.12 6.07
C GLY A 274 -13.14 -6.74 5.96
N GLY A 275 -12.48 -6.51 4.80
CA GLY A 275 -11.71 -5.29 4.57
C GLY A 275 -12.55 -4.07 4.28
N HIS A 276 -13.62 -4.23 3.51
CA HIS A 276 -14.49 -3.11 3.08
C HIS A 276 -15.16 -2.38 4.25
N ALA A 277 -15.45 -3.09 5.34
CA ALA A 277 -16.04 -2.50 6.55
C ALA A 277 -15.14 -1.45 7.23
N TYR A 278 -13.84 -1.40 6.91
CA TYR A 278 -12.94 -0.36 7.41
C TYR A 278 -13.09 0.97 6.66
N GLY A 279 -13.77 1.00 5.52
CA GLY A 279 -14.13 2.23 4.79
C GLY A 279 -12.96 3.02 4.18
N GLY A 280 -11.75 2.54 4.27
CA GLY A 280 -10.54 3.21 3.76
C GLY A 280 -9.64 2.28 2.96
N VAL A 281 -8.55 2.84 2.42
CA VAL A 281 -7.58 2.11 1.59
C VAL A 281 -6.86 1.01 2.38
N TYR A 282 -6.63 1.22 3.66
CA TYR A 282 -5.89 0.30 4.52
C TYR A 282 -6.80 -0.36 5.55
N PRO A 283 -7.15 -1.65 5.40
CA PRO A 283 -7.95 -2.38 6.39
C PRO A 283 -7.10 -2.94 7.54
N GLY A 284 -7.78 -3.44 8.55
CA GLY A 284 -7.18 -4.16 9.67
C GLY A 284 -6.36 -3.30 10.62
N PRO A 285 -5.55 -3.92 11.50
CA PRO A 285 -4.85 -3.22 12.58
C PRO A 285 -3.93 -2.09 12.11
N MET A 286 -3.23 -2.29 10.98
CA MET A 286 -2.38 -1.23 10.44
C MET A 286 -3.19 -0.06 9.90
N GLY A 287 -4.33 -0.32 9.26
CA GLY A 287 -5.24 0.70 8.74
C GLY A 287 -5.88 1.50 9.86
N SER A 288 -6.28 0.83 10.96
CA SER A 288 -6.84 1.49 12.15
C SER A 288 -5.87 2.49 12.82
N VAL A 289 -4.56 2.38 12.54
CA VAL A 289 -3.55 3.36 12.99
C VAL A 289 -3.19 4.35 11.88
N LEU A 290 -3.05 3.87 10.64
CA LEU A 290 -2.53 4.67 9.54
C LEU A 290 -3.59 5.65 9.00
N THR A 291 -4.85 5.23 8.88
CA THR A 291 -5.93 6.10 8.40
C THR A 291 -6.12 7.35 9.26
N PRO A 292 -6.20 7.27 10.61
CA PRO A 292 -6.23 8.46 11.45
C PRO A 292 -5.03 9.40 11.29
N ALA A 293 -3.86 8.84 10.98
CA ALA A 293 -2.64 9.61 10.77
C ALA A 293 -2.61 10.33 9.41
N MET A 294 -3.33 9.82 8.41
CA MET A 294 -3.36 10.36 7.04
C MET A 294 -4.57 11.25 6.75
N THR A 295 -5.62 11.14 7.54
CA THR A 295 -6.81 11.97 7.42
C THR A 295 -6.92 12.85 8.68
N SER A 296 -7.80 12.46 9.58
CA SER A 296 -7.87 13.00 10.94
C SER A 296 -8.48 11.97 11.88
N LEU A 297 -8.23 12.12 13.17
CA LEU A 297 -8.81 11.24 14.17
C LEU A 297 -10.35 11.33 14.20
N LYS A 298 -10.91 12.48 13.82
CA LYS A 298 -12.36 12.70 13.70
C LYS A 298 -12.95 11.96 12.50
N GLU A 299 -12.31 12.06 11.35
CA GLU A 299 -12.73 11.39 10.10
C GLU A 299 -12.55 9.89 10.17
N ALA A 300 -11.50 9.42 10.83
CA ALA A 300 -11.27 8.00 11.07
C ALA A 300 -12.36 7.33 11.92
N GLY A 301 -13.17 8.11 12.66
CA GLY A 301 -14.31 7.61 13.40
C GLY A 301 -13.96 6.47 14.37
N ASP A 302 -14.63 5.33 14.19
CA ASP A 302 -14.47 4.17 15.07
C ASP A 302 -13.29 3.24 14.73
N LEU A 303 -12.47 3.54 13.72
CA LEU A 303 -11.36 2.66 13.33
C LEU A 303 -10.43 2.27 14.49
N PRO A 304 -9.97 3.17 15.38
CA PRO A 304 -9.18 2.79 16.54
C PRO A 304 -9.92 1.86 17.51
N ASN A 305 -11.27 1.87 17.49
CA ASN A 305 -12.14 1.05 18.34
C ASN A 305 -12.45 -0.32 17.71
N ALA A 306 -12.20 -0.52 16.41
CA ALA A 306 -12.35 -1.79 15.71
C ALA A 306 -11.23 -2.79 16.09
N CYS A 307 -11.04 -3.02 17.40
CA CYS A 307 -9.95 -3.83 17.92
C CYS A 307 -10.28 -4.41 19.31
N THR A 308 -10.03 -5.71 19.49
CA THR A 308 -10.18 -6.42 20.77
C THR A 308 -8.96 -6.26 21.71
N LEU A 309 -7.87 -5.63 21.24
CA LEU A 309 -6.59 -5.46 21.94
C LEU A 309 -5.92 -6.79 22.35
N ASN A 310 -6.20 -7.89 21.63
CA ASN A 310 -5.60 -9.21 21.93
C ASN A 310 -4.08 -9.33 21.69
N GLY A 311 -3.47 -8.34 21.02
CA GLY A 311 -2.02 -8.24 20.84
C GLY A 311 -1.43 -9.05 19.69
N ARG A 312 -2.19 -9.96 19.05
CA ARG A 312 -1.66 -10.85 18.03
C ARG A 312 -1.00 -10.12 16.84
N CYS A 313 -1.55 -8.99 16.43
CA CYS A 313 -0.99 -8.17 15.35
C CYS A 313 0.42 -7.63 15.65
N GLN A 314 0.76 -7.38 16.92
CA GLN A 314 2.10 -7.00 17.36
C GLN A 314 3.06 -8.19 17.40
N GLU A 315 2.59 -9.35 17.85
CA GLU A 315 3.41 -10.57 17.92
C GLU A 315 3.91 -10.99 16.53
N VAL A 316 3.00 -11.04 15.56
CA VAL A 316 3.32 -11.48 14.19
C VAL A 316 4.02 -10.41 13.35
N CYS A 317 4.07 -9.16 13.82
CA CYS A 317 4.70 -8.08 13.07
C CYS A 317 6.22 -8.30 12.96
N PRO A 318 6.78 -8.49 11.74
CA PRO A 318 8.20 -8.76 11.55
C PRO A 318 9.08 -7.58 11.91
N VAL A 319 8.53 -6.37 11.88
CA VAL A 319 9.22 -5.11 12.23
C VAL A 319 8.79 -4.54 13.59
N LYS A 320 8.01 -5.33 14.35
CA LYS A 320 7.66 -5.08 15.77
C LYS A 320 6.97 -3.73 16.03
N ILE A 321 6.00 -3.37 15.19
CA ILE A 321 5.16 -2.18 15.43
C ILE A 321 4.19 -2.46 16.59
N PRO A 322 4.13 -1.58 17.61
CA PRO A 322 3.25 -1.77 18.78
C PRO A 322 1.81 -1.32 18.48
N LEU A 323 1.14 -1.96 17.51
CA LEU A 323 -0.18 -1.58 17.02
C LEU A 323 -1.26 -1.46 18.11
N PRO A 324 -1.37 -2.40 19.09
CA PRO A 324 -2.36 -2.27 20.16
C PRO A 324 -2.14 -1.05 21.03
N ASP A 325 -0.89 -0.71 21.33
CA ASP A 325 -0.58 0.49 22.13
C ASP A 325 -0.90 1.77 21.36
N MET A 326 -0.62 1.79 20.04
CA MET A 326 -0.98 2.91 19.19
C MET A 326 -2.49 3.11 19.14
N MET A 327 -3.27 2.06 18.92
CA MET A 327 -4.74 2.13 18.93
C MET A 327 -5.28 2.61 20.28
N ARG A 328 -4.70 2.15 21.40
CA ARG A 328 -5.08 2.63 22.74
C ARG A 328 -4.81 4.12 22.91
N ARG A 329 -3.67 4.63 22.43
CA ARG A 329 -3.35 6.07 22.47
C ARG A 329 -4.32 6.88 21.60
N LEU A 330 -4.69 6.39 20.42
CA LEU A 330 -5.68 7.04 19.57
C LEU A 330 -7.06 7.10 20.24
N ARG A 331 -7.50 6.01 20.92
CA ARG A 331 -8.75 6.01 21.73
C ARG A 331 -8.69 7.03 22.89
N GLU A 332 -7.56 7.11 23.57
CA GLU A 332 -7.35 8.09 24.62
C GLU A 332 -7.45 9.52 24.08
N GLN A 333 -6.87 9.78 22.92
CA GLN A 333 -6.96 11.06 22.24
C GLN A 333 -8.40 11.38 21.81
N GLN A 334 -9.12 10.41 21.21
CA GLN A 334 -10.56 10.57 20.91
C GLN A 334 -11.38 10.97 22.13
N TYR A 335 -11.09 10.33 23.28
CA TYR A 335 -11.76 10.66 24.53
C TYR A 335 -11.44 12.07 25.01
N ARG A 336 -10.17 12.49 24.97
CA ARG A 336 -9.71 13.83 25.36
C ARG A 336 -10.30 14.93 24.47
N GLU A 337 -10.36 14.69 23.17
CA GLU A 337 -10.87 15.63 22.16
C GLU A 337 -12.39 15.61 22.00
N ASN A 338 -13.10 14.83 22.81
CA ASN A 338 -14.56 14.68 22.79
C ASN A 338 -15.14 14.13 21.47
N PHE A 339 -14.40 13.28 20.76
CA PHE A 339 -14.90 12.60 19.57
C PHE A 339 -15.69 11.33 19.89
N THR A 340 -15.64 10.82 21.13
CA THR A 340 -16.48 9.72 21.60
C THR A 340 -17.90 10.17 21.87
N SER A 341 -18.89 9.29 21.60
CA SER A 341 -20.29 9.61 21.87
C SER A 341 -20.52 9.94 23.35
N PRO A 342 -21.44 10.87 23.66
CA PRO A 342 -21.75 11.23 25.05
C PRO A 342 -22.12 10.02 25.93
N THR A 343 -22.88 9.07 25.37
CA THR A 343 -23.29 7.83 26.09
C THR A 343 -22.10 7.01 26.54
N VAL A 344 -21.12 6.77 25.61
CA VAL A 344 -19.87 6.04 25.93
C VAL A 344 -19.04 6.83 26.95
N ARG A 345 -18.95 8.15 26.80
CA ARG A 345 -18.17 9.00 27.71
C ARG A 345 -18.73 9.01 29.14
N TYR A 346 -20.02 9.16 29.27
CA TYR A 346 -20.68 9.12 30.59
C TYR A 346 -20.64 7.70 31.19
N GLY A 347 -20.88 6.67 30.39
CA GLY A 347 -20.80 5.28 30.84
C GLY A 347 -19.40 4.91 31.34
N LEU A 348 -18.34 5.26 30.60
CA LEU A 348 -16.96 5.05 31.04
C LEU A 348 -16.61 5.87 32.28
N GLY A 349 -17.10 7.10 32.38
CA GLY A 349 -16.93 7.95 33.56
C GLY A 349 -17.57 7.35 34.82
N LEU A 350 -18.81 6.88 34.71
CA LEU A 350 -19.52 6.19 35.77
C LEU A 350 -18.84 4.89 36.19
N TRP A 351 -18.44 4.08 35.21
CA TRP A 351 -17.70 2.86 35.46
C TRP A 351 -16.36 3.14 36.16
N ALA A 352 -15.58 4.10 35.68
CA ALA A 352 -14.33 4.50 36.32
C ALA A 352 -14.52 5.03 37.74
N PHE A 353 -15.63 5.74 38.03
CA PHE A 353 -16.01 6.18 39.38
C PHE A 353 -16.28 4.98 40.27
N ALA A 354 -17.03 3.98 39.79
CA ALA A 354 -17.39 2.80 40.59
C ALA A 354 -16.15 1.91 40.86
N VAL A 355 -15.33 1.64 39.85
CA VAL A 355 -14.14 0.75 39.95
C VAL A 355 -13.08 1.31 40.91
N LYS A 356 -12.95 2.64 40.98
CA LYS A 356 -12.02 3.30 41.92
C LYS A 356 -12.46 3.20 43.37
N ARG A 357 -13.66 2.66 43.67
CA ARG A 357 -14.24 2.52 45.02
C ARG A 357 -14.57 1.05 45.29
N PRO A 358 -13.73 0.32 46.06
CA PRO A 358 -13.90 -1.13 46.26
C PRO A 358 -15.30 -1.54 46.77
N TRP A 359 -15.93 -0.72 47.55
CA TRP A 359 -17.27 -1.00 48.08
C TRP A 359 -18.35 -0.89 46.99
N LEU A 360 -18.26 0.09 46.06
CA LEU A 360 -19.17 0.19 44.92
C LEU A 360 -18.96 -0.96 43.93
N TYR A 361 -17.71 -1.31 43.67
CA TYR A 361 -17.37 -2.43 42.78
C TYR A 361 -17.92 -3.77 43.28
N ARG A 362 -17.88 -3.99 44.60
CA ARG A 362 -18.44 -5.20 45.24
C ARG A 362 -19.97 -5.25 45.23
N LEU A 363 -20.67 -4.13 45.12
CA LEU A 363 -22.12 -4.09 45.00
C LEU A 363 -22.63 -4.43 43.59
N GLY A 364 -21.78 -4.30 42.58
CA GLY A 364 -22.10 -4.59 41.16
C GLY A 364 -21.71 -5.99 40.68
N ASN A 365 -20.99 -6.75 41.51
CA ASN A 365 -20.66 -8.16 41.34
C ASN A 365 -21.38 -9.02 42.35
#